data_6b66ad774e09a6317282611f4236b65b
#
_entry.id   6b66ad774e09a6317282611f4236b65b
#
_cell.length_a   1.000
_cell.length_b   1.000
_cell.length_c   1.000
_cell.angle_alpha   90.00
_cell.angle_beta   90.00
_cell.angle_gamma   90.00
#
_symmetry.space_group_name_H-M   'P 1'
#
loop_
_entity.id
_entity.type
_entity.pdbx_description
1 polymer ?
#
loop_
_entity_poly.entity_id
_entity_poly.type
_entity_poly.pdbx_seq_one_letter_code
_entity_poly.pdbx_strand_id
1 'polypeptide(L)'
;MRTFLSIDIPEKLHSKIRSLQRNLPGFQGKLTELKEMHLTLKFFGDVSLEILEKIKLCLRGLKFKKFHAKLSEVGVFTPNSVRIIWVKIEGVEELQKQVDYCLQNLFSVEARFMSHLTIARVKTIDKRTRKEFLDKISKLKM
;
A
#
# COMPACT_ATOMS: atom_id res chain seq x y z
N MET A 1 16.43 10.07 -9.88
CA MET A 1 16.24 8.93 -8.96
C MET A 1 14.77 8.71 -8.71
N ARG A 2 14.38 7.48 -8.71
CA ARG A 2 12.98 7.10 -8.42
C ARG A 2 12.70 7.32 -6.94
N THR A 3 11.64 8.08 -6.66
CA THR A 3 11.38 8.55 -5.31
C THR A 3 9.90 8.36 -4.97
N PHE A 4 9.64 8.02 -3.72
CA PHE A 4 8.29 7.91 -3.20
C PHE A 4 8.28 8.25 -1.71
N LEU A 5 7.10 8.59 -1.21
CA LEU A 5 6.87 8.86 0.21
C LEU A 5 6.09 7.70 0.82
N SER A 6 6.60 7.16 1.92
CA SER A 6 5.94 6.03 2.59
C SER A 6 5.97 6.16 4.11
N ILE A 7 5.12 5.35 4.75
CA ILE A 7 5.10 5.18 6.20
C ILE A 7 5.54 3.76 6.50
N ASP A 8 6.45 3.61 7.45
CA ASP A 8 6.87 2.30 7.93
C ASP A 8 5.75 1.64 8.74
N ILE A 9 5.67 0.33 8.67
CA ILE A 9 4.63 -0.43 9.37
C ILE A 9 5.10 -0.72 10.80
N PRO A 10 4.31 -0.33 11.82
CA PRO A 10 4.68 -0.59 13.20
C PRO A 10 4.84 -2.08 13.49
N GLU A 11 5.84 -2.42 14.29
CA GLU A 11 6.13 -3.80 14.65
C GLU A 11 4.93 -4.52 15.28
N LYS A 12 4.11 -3.80 16.03
CA LYS A 12 2.90 -4.37 16.65
C LYS A 12 1.90 -4.94 15.65
N LEU A 13 1.96 -4.53 14.39
CA LEU A 13 1.08 -5.05 13.32
C LEU A 13 1.67 -6.28 12.62
N HIS A 14 2.92 -6.61 12.86
CA HIS A 14 3.60 -7.69 12.14
C HIS A 14 2.92 -9.04 12.32
N SER A 15 2.48 -9.38 13.53
CA SER A 15 1.83 -10.67 13.78
C SER A 15 0.48 -10.78 13.05
N LYS A 16 -0.28 -9.69 12.97
CA LYS A 16 -1.54 -9.64 12.25
C LYS A 16 -1.33 -9.80 10.75
N ILE A 17 -0.33 -9.13 10.20
CA ILE A 17 0.01 -9.23 8.78
C ILE A 17 0.45 -10.65 8.43
N ARG A 18 1.29 -11.26 9.26
CA ARG A 18 1.71 -12.65 9.06
C ARG A 18 0.55 -13.61 9.11
N SER A 19 -0.39 -13.38 10.01
CA SER A 19 -1.61 -14.19 10.10
C SER A 19 -2.42 -14.11 8.80
N LEU A 20 -2.58 -12.91 8.24
CA LEU A 20 -3.23 -12.73 6.95
C LEU A 20 -2.51 -13.50 5.85
N GLN A 21 -1.18 -13.38 5.80
CA GLN A 21 -0.37 -14.08 4.80
C GLN A 21 -0.52 -15.59 4.88
N ARG A 22 -0.57 -16.14 6.09
CA ARG A 22 -0.72 -17.59 6.30
C ARG A 22 -2.11 -18.08 5.90
N ASN A 23 -3.12 -17.22 5.95
CA ASN A 23 -4.49 -17.57 5.60
C ASN A 23 -4.83 -17.33 4.13
N LEU A 24 -3.86 -16.87 3.34
CA LEU A 24 -4.08 -16.70 1.90
C LEU A 24 -4.32 -18.06 1.23
N PRO A 25 -5.24 -18.12 0.26
CA PRO A 25 -5.40 -19.35 -0.55
C PRO A 25 -4.14 -19.64 -1.34
N GLY A 26 -3.94 -20.88 -1.76
CA GLY A 26 -2.74 -21.31 -2.48
C GLY A 26 -2.54 -20.58 -3.80
N PHE A 27 -1.30 -20.20 -4.08
CA PHE A 27 -0.88 -19.59 -5.33
C PHE A 27 0.61 -19.82 -5.53
N GLN A 28 1.10 -19.63 -6.75
CA GLN A 28 2.52 -19.60 -7.02
C GLN A 28 3.00 -18.15 -7.00
N GLY A 29 3.99 -17.89 -6.18
CA GLY A 29 4.48 -16.53 -6.00
C GLY A 29 5.28 -16.39 -4.73
N LYS A 30 5.32 -15.18 -4.19
CA LYS A 30 6.13 -14.87 -3.02
C LYS A 30 5.38 -13.98 -2.04
N LEU A 31 5.42 -14.33 -0.77
CA LEU A 31 4.93 -13.45 0.29
C LEU A 31 5.92 -12.27 0.46
N THR A 32 5.38 -11.08 0.67
CA THR A 32 6.20 -9.90 0.94
C THR A 32 6.86 -10.04 2.31
N GLU A 33 8.16 -9.79 2.40
CA GLU A 33 8.86 -9.81 3.68
C GLU A 33 8.49 -8.57 4.49
N LEU A 34 8.32 -8.76 5.81
CA LEU A 34 7.93 -7.66 6.69
C LEU A 34 8.86 -6.45 6.62
N LYS A 35 10.16 -6.69 6.50
CA LYS A 35 11.15 -5.62 6.40
C LYS A 35 11.03 -4.78 5.13
N GLU A 36 10.36 -5.29 4.11
CA GLU A 36 10.14 -4.60 2.84
C GLU A 36 8.78 -3.90 2.80
N MET A 37 7.94 -4.11 3.82
CA MET A 37 6.60 -3.54 3.85
C MET A 37 6.62 -2.09 4.27
N HIS A 38 5.97 -1.26 3.48
CA HIS A 38 5.71 0.12 3.80
C HIS A 38 4.47 0.58 3.06
N LEU A 39 3.77 1.53 3.64
CA LEU A 39 2.58 2.10 3.04
C LEU A 39 2.97 3.31 2.21
N THR A 40 2.80 3.23 0.89
CA THR A 40 3.12 4.34 0.00
C THR A 40 1.99 5.37 0.02
N LEU A 41 2.34 6.61 0.34
CA LEU A 41 1.42 7.73 0.31
C LEU A 41 1.42 8.44 -1.04
N LYS A 42 2.58 8.50 -1.69
CA LYS A 42 2.70 9.17 -2.99
C LYS A 42 3.96 8.73 -3.72
N PHE A 43 3.82 8.44 -5.00
CA PHE A 43 4.93 8.21 -5.91
C PHE A 43 5.28 9.50 -6.63
N PHE A 44 6.56 9.84 -6.67
CA PHE A 44 7.04 11.03 -7.36
C PHE A 44 7.68 10.70 -8.71
N GLY A 45 8.01 9.43 -8.94
CA GLY A 45 8.72 9.01 -10.13
C GLY A 45 10.19 9.41 -10.07
N ASP A 46 10.78 9.66 -11.24
CA ASP A 46 12.16 10.15 -11.31
C ASP A 46 12.21 11.64 -11.02
N VAL A 47 12.97 12.02 -10.01
CA VAL A 47 13.13 13.43 -9.63
C VAL A 47 14.60 13.79 -9.53
N SER A 48 14.91 15.07 -9.81
CA SER A 48 16.23 15.64 -9.63
C SER A 48 16.49 15.91 -8.14
N LEU A 49 17.75 16.15 -7.79
CA LEU A 49 18.09 16.53 -6.43
C LEU A 49 17.42 17.85 -6.03
N GLU A 50 17.30 18.78 -6.97
CA GLU A 50 16.62 20.06 -6.73
C GLU A 50 15.16 19.86 -6.35
N ILE A 51 14.43 19.01 -7.09
CA ILE A 51 13.03 18.71 -6.80
C ILE A 51 12.92 17.94 -5.48
N LEU A 52 13.82 17.00 -5.22
CA LEU A 52 13.84 16.28 -3.95
C LEU A 52 13.94 17.20 -2.75
N GLU A 53 14.82 18.22 -2.83
CA GLU A 53 14.96 19.20 -1.76
C GLU A 53 13.69 20.03 -1.56
N LYS A 54 12.99 20.38 -2.65
CA LYS A 54 11.70 21.08 -2.58
C LYS A 54 10.64 20.21 -1.92
N ILE A 55 10.61 18.90 -2.23
CA ILE A 55 9.70 17.95 -1.60
C ILE A 55 9.96 17.92 -0.09
N LYS A 56 11.22 17.76 0.31
CA LYS A 56 11.60 17.70 1.72
C LYS A 56 11.20 18.95 2.47
N LEU A 57 11.41 20.12 1.86
CA LEU A 57 11.07 21.39 2.48
C LEU A 57 9.56 21.51 2.72
N CYS A 58 8.74 21.13 1.75
CA CYS A 58 7.30 21.14 1.89
C CYS A 58 6.85 20.19 3.01
N LEU A 59 7.40 18.98 3.05
CA LEU A 59 7.00 17.97 4.03
C LEU A 59 7.42 18.34 5.45
N ARG A 60 8.55 19.03 5.62
CA ARG A 60 8.99 19.50 6.95
C ARG A 60 7.99 20.47 7.57
N GLY A 61 7.30 21.25 6.76
CA GLY A 61 6.28 22.18 7.22
C GLY A 61 4.92 21.54 7.49
N LEU A 62 4.77 20.28 7.16
CA LEU A 62 3.51 19.56 7.32
C LEU A 62 3.27 19.23 8.80
N LYS A 63 2.08 19.60 9.29
CA LYS A 63 1.68 19.32 10.67
C LYS A 63 0.39 18.51 10.65
N PHE A 64 0.38 17.41 11.40
CA PHE A 64 -0.81 16.58 11.53
C PHE A 64 -0.87 15.98 12.94
N LYS A 65 -2.08 15.66 13.38
CA LYS A 65 -2.29 15.05 14.69
C LYS A 65 -2.11 13.54 14.57
N LYS A 66 -1.75 12.89 15.67
CA LYS A 66 -1.73 11.43 15.72
C LYS A 66 -3.09 10.89 15.34
N PHE A 67 -3.11 9.80 14.62
CA PHE A 67 -4.34 9.15 14.20
C PHE A 67 -4.18 7.64 14.29
N HIS A 68 -5.30 6.94 14.27
CA HIS A 68 -5.31 5.49 14.26
C HIS A 68 -5.55 5.00 12.83
N ALA A 69 -4.68 4.10 12.39
CA ALA A 69 -4.85 3.40 11.13
C ALA A 69 -5.16 1.94 11.45
N LYS A 70 -5.95 1.30 10.60
CA LYS A 70 -6.34 -0.08 10.84
C LYS A 70 -6.34 -0.87 9.55
N LEU A 71 -5.91 -2.14 9.65
CA LEU A 71 -5.99 -3.09 8.55
C LEU A 71 -7.46 -3.50 8.38
N SER A 72 -7.92 -3.58 7.15
CA SER A 72 -9.30 -3.96 6.89
C SER A 72 -9.39 -5.12 5.91
N GLU A 73 -9.88 -4.92 4.71
CA GLU A 73 -10.11 -6.01 3.76
C GLU A 73 -8.88 -6.37 2.95
N VAL A 74 -8.83 -7.61 2.47
CA VAL A 74 -7.81 -8.12 1.56
C VAL A 74 -8.39 -8.14 0.16
N GLY A 75 -7.59 -7.82 -0.84
CA GLY A 75 -8.06 -7.79 -2.22
C GLY A 75 -6.95 -7.89 -3.24
N VAL A 76 -7.35 -7.76 -4.50
CA VAL A 76 -6.45 -7.78 -5.65
C VAL A 76 -6.85 -6.65 -6.59
N PHE A 77 -5.87 -6.12 -7.36
CA PHE A 77 -6.16 -5.01 -8.27
C PHE A 77 -6.80 -5.45 -9.58
N THR A 78 -6.33 -6.57 -10.13
CA THR A 78 -6.74 -7.03 -11.45
C THR A 78 -7.24 -8.45 -11.34
N PRO A 79 -8.54 -8.69 -11.08
CA PRO A 79 -9.06 -10.04 -10.87
C PRO A 79 -8.78 -11.02 -12.00
N ASN A 80 -8.71 -10.55 -13.24
CA ASN A 80 -8.44 -11.41 -14.40
C ASN A 80 -6.95 -11.71 -14.60
N SER A 81 -6.07 -10.96 -13.95
CA SER A 81 -4.62 -11.13 -14.07
C SER A 81 -3.96 -10.74 -12.76
N VAL A 82 -4.22 -11.53 -11.72
CA VAL A 82 -3.77 -11.24 -10.36
C VAL A 82 -2.24 -11.25 -10.29
N ARG A 83 -1.65 -10.13 -9.86
CA ARG A 83 -0.19 -10.00 -9.66
C ARG A 83 0.15 -9.58 -8.24
N ILE A 84 -0.75 -8.87 -7.57
CA ILE A 84 -0.52 -8.33 -6.24
C ILE A 84 -1.74 -8.64 -5.38
N ILE A 85 -1.49 -9.15 -4.19
CA ILE A 85 -2.48 -9.28 -3.12
C ILE A 85 -2.13 -8.22 -2.08
N TRP A 86 -3.14 -7.45 -1.68
CA TRP A 86 -2.95 -6.34 -0.75
C TRP A 86 -3.94 -6.39 0.40
N VAL A 87 -3.61 -5.72 1.49
CA VAL A 87 -4.55 -5.43 2.56
C VAL A 87 -4.77 -3.91 2.61
N LYS A 88 -6.03 -3.51 2.73
CA LYS A 88 -6.39 -2.10 2.81
C LYS A 88 -6.08 -1.56 4.21
N ILE A 89 -5.59 -0.33 4.26
CA ILE A 89 -5.35 0.37 5.52
C ILE A 89 -6.25 1.58 5.55
N GLU A 90 -7.13 1.63 6.55
CA GLU A 90 -8.05 2.75 6.76
C GLU A 90 -7.46 3.73 7.77
N GLY A 91 -7.75 5.02 7.59
CA GLY A 91 -7.37 6.06 8.54
C GLY A 91 -6.22 6.97 8.09
N VAL A 92 -5.57 6.68 6.95
CA VAL A 92 -4.45 7.51 6.47
C VAL A 92 -4.85 8.50 5.39
N GLU A 93 -6.10 8.50 4.98
CA GLU A 93 -6.60 9.31 3.86
C GLU A 93 -6.41 10.81 4.11
N GLU A 94 -6.62 11.26 5.33
CA GLU A 94 -6.46 12.69 5.65
C GLU A 94 -5.00 13.13 5.55
N LEU A 95 -4.08 12.31 6.04
CA LEU A 95 -2.65 12.60 5.92
C LEU A 95 -2.24 12.65 4.44
N GLN A 96 -2.73 11.70 3.64
CA GLN A 96 -2.44 11.66 2.21
C GLN A 96 -2.94 12.93 1.51
N LYS A 97 -4.13 13.40 1.85
CA LYS A 97 -4.67 14.65 1.31
C LYS A 97 -3.81 15.86 1.67
N GLN A 98 -3.31 15.92 2.91
CA GLN A 98 -2.43 16.99 3.33
C GLN A 98 -1.10 16.97 2.56
N VAL A 99 -0.57 15.78 2.30
CA VAL A 99 0.64 15.61 1.47
C VAL A 99 0.39 16.12 0.06
N ASP A 100 -0.72 15.72 -0.55
CA ASP A 100 -1.09 16.20 -1.90
C ASP A 100 -1.25 17.71 -1.95
N TYR A 101 -1.90 18.27 -0.96
CA TYR A 101 -2.11 19.72 -0.88
C TYR A 101 -0.79 20.46 -0.78
N CYS A 102 0.11 20.01 0.09
CA CYS A 102 1.38 20.72 0.28
C CYS A 102 2.28 20.61 -0.95
N LEU A 103 2.14 19.57 -1.76
CA LEU A 103 2.95 19.34 -2.95
C LEU A 103 2.26 19.68 -4.27
N GLN A 104 1.08 20.29 -4.23
CA GLN A 104 0.25 20.51 -5.41
C GLN A 104 0.91 21.35 -6.51
N ASN A 105 1.89 22.20 -6.15
CA ASN A 105 2.63 23.00 -7.13
C ASN A 105 3.71 22.22 -7.86
N LEU A 106 4.06 21.03 -7.36
CA LEU A 106 5.09 20.18 -7.94
C LEU A 106 4.53 18.91 -8.58
N PHE A 107 3.42 18.41 -8.06
CA PHE A 107 2.83 17.14 -8.49
C PHE A 107 1.31 17.22 -8.50
N SER A 108 0.69 16.47 -9.41
CA SER A 108 -0.76 16.37 -9.47
C SER A 108 -1.31 15.68 -8.22
N VAL A 109 -2.50 16.12 -7.79
CA VAL A 109 -3.22 15.50 -6.69
C VAL A 109 -3.73 14.11 -7.11
N GLU A 110 -3.65 13.15 -6.21
CA GLU A 110 -4.15 11.80 -6.48
C GLU A 110 -5.68 11.79 -6.55
N ALA A 111 -6.24 11.50 -7.72
CA ALA A 111 -7.69 11.48 -7.92
C ALA A 111 -8.36 10.32 -7.18
N ARG A 112 -7.66 9.19 -7.05
CA ARG A 112 -8.20 7.97 -6.43
C ARG A 112 -7.13 7.30 -5.58
N PHE A 113 -6.85 7.91 -4.44
CA PHE A 113 -5.91 7.28 -3.51
C PHE A 113 -6.56 6.08 -2.85
N MET A 114 -5.89 4.94 -2.93
CA MET A 114 -6.27 3.75 -2.21
C MET A 114 -5.11 3.31 -1.33
N SER A 115 -5.31 3.42 -0.02
CA SER A 115 -4.31 3.04 0.96
C SER A 115 -4.24 1.53 1.06
N HIS A 116 -3.12 0.94 0.64
CA HIS A 116 -2.96 -0.50 0.63
C HIS A 116 -1.53 -0.90 0.95
N LEU A 117 -1.40 -2.08 1.51
CA LEU A 117 -0.12 -2.70 1.81
C LEU A 117 0.01 -3.99 1.01
N THR A 118 1.02 -4.10 0.17
CA THR A 118 1.24 -5.33 -0.61
C THR A 118 1.72 -6.43 0.33
N ILE A 119 1.00 -7.54 0.37
CA ILE A 119 1.34 -8.68 1.25
C ILE A 119 1.82 -9.90 0.48
N ALA A 120 1.59 -9.95 -0.83
CA ALA A 120 2.08 -11.02 -1.68
C ALA A 120 2.16 -10.58 -3.13
N ARG A 121 3.10 -11.18 -3.85
CA ARG A 121 3.24 -11.02 -5.29
C ARG A 121 2.97 -12.37 -5.93
N VAL A 122 2.07 -12.38 -6.90
CA VAL A 122 1.60 -13.61 -7.54
C VAL A 122 2.30 -13.80 -8.87
N LYS A 123 2.90 -14.97 -9.06
CA LYS A 123 3.49 -15.37 -10.35
C LYS A 123 2.41 -15.96 -11.25
N THR A 124 1.70 -16.96 -10.74
CA THR A 124 0.59 -17.58 -11.45
C THR A 124 -0.49 -18.05 -10.51
N ILE A 125 -1.72 -18.13 -11.04
CA ILE A 125 -2.86 -18.77 -10.40
C ILE A 125 -3.50 -19.66 -11.43
N ASP A 126 -3.87 -20.89 -11.04
CA ASP A 126 -4.58 -21.81 -11.92
C ASP A 126 -5.89 -21.16 -12.37
N LYS A 127 -6.09 -21.10 -13.69
CA LYS A 127 -7.30 -20.51 -14.28
C LYS A 127 -8.57 -21.23 -13.84
N ARG A 128 -8.48 -22.55 -13.60
CA ARG A 128 -9.62 -23.37 -13.17
C ARG A 128 -10.09 -23.01 -11.76
N THR A 129 -9.17 -22.61 -10.89
CA THR A 129 -9.46 -22.31 -9.47
C THR A 129 -9.46 -20.81 -9.17
N ARG A 130 -9.26 -19.96 -10.18
CA ARG A 130 -9.16 -18.52 -9.98
C ARG A 130 -10.40 -17.93 -9.31
N LYS A 131 -11.60 -18.35 -9.72
CA LYS A 131 -12.84 -17.85 -9.13
C LYS A 131 -12.93 -18.21 -7.64
N GLU A 132 -12.59 -19.45 -7.30
CA GLU A 132 -12.54 -19.91 -5.92
C GLU A 132 -11.49 -19.13 -5.11
N PHE A 133 -10.31 -18.91 -5.72
CA PHE A 133 -9.25 -18.10 -5.12
C PHE A 133 -9.76 -16.71 -4.77
N LEU A 134 -10.37 -16.00 -5.72
CA LEU A 134 -10.90 -14.66 -5.52
C LEU A 134 -11.99 -14.63 -4.47
N ASP A 135 -12.85 -15.65 -4.42
CA ASP A 135 -13.88 -15.75 -3.40
C ASP A 135 -13.28 -15.88 -2.00
N LYS A 136 -12.25 -16.70 -1.84
CA LYS A 136 -11.55 -16.86 -0.57
C LYS A 136 -10.86 -15.57 -0.14
N ILE A 137 -10.24 -14.87 -1.09
CA ILE A 137 -9.60 -13.56 -0.82
C ILE A 137 -10.64 -12.57 -0.28
N SER A 138 -11.83 -12.51 -0.89
CA SER A 138 -12.88 -11.56 -0.50
C SER A 138 -13.39 -11.78 0.92
N LYS A 139 -13.20 -12.97 1.48
CA LYS A 139 -13.64 -13.32 2.83
C LYS A 139 -12.59 -13.03 3.91
N LEU A 140 -11.36 -12.71 3.53
CA LEU A 140 -10.31 -12.38 4.48
C LEU A 140 -10.47 -10.96 4.99
N LYS A 141 -10.55 -10.82 6.30
CA LYS A 141 -10.70 -9.51 6.99
C LYS A 141 -9.91 -9.50 8.28
N MET A 142 -9.57 -8.32 8.70
CA MET A 142 -9.01 -8.08 10.03
C MET A 142 -10.10 -7.69 11.00
#